data_77400e1ff32266baaf2017e613b147b3
#
_entry.id   77400e1ff32266baaf2017e613b147b3
#
_cell.length_a   1.000
_cell.length_b   1.000
_cell.length_c   1.000
_cell.angle_alpha   90.00
_cell.angle_beta   90.00
_cell.angle_gamma   90.00
#
_symmetry.space_group_name_H-M   'P 1'
#
loop_
_entity.id
_entity.type
_entity.pdbx_description
1 polymer ?
#
loop_
_entity_poly.entity_id
_entity_poly.type
_entity_poly.pdbx_seq_one_letter_code
_entity_poly.pdbx_strand_id
1 'polypeptide(L)'
;MPGRIDAFCVSVGTGGCLVGAGRALRQRFPEMLRIAVEPAESPVLSGGEAGTHSIEGMGAGFWPPLLAEHDFDEVIGVSSVRARLMARQAAEEFGLFSGPSTGANLVAAAEVAARLGAGCRVLTVQVDSGLKYLSGGLFE
;
A
#
# COMPACT_ATOMS: atom_id res chain seq x y z
N MET A 1 -18.83 -9.79 -5.85
CA MET A 1 -17.43 -9.93 -6.28
C MET A 1 -17.21 -11.29 -6.89
N PRO A 2 -16.66 -11.41 -8.07
CA PRO A 2 -16.39 -12.70 -8.67
C PRO A 2 -15.19 -13.37 -8.01
N GLY A 3 -15.39 -14.51 -7.56
CA GLY A 3 -14.67 -15.74 -7.34
C GLY A 3 -13.30 -15.77 -6.67
N ARG A 4 -12.34 -14.86 -6.88
CA ARG A 4 -10.96 -14.99 -6.37
C ARG A 4 -10.27 -13.64 -6.22
N ILE A 5 -9.60 -13.43 -5.09
CA ILE A 5 -8.59 -12.39 -4.87
C ILE A 5 -7.32 -13.11 -4.41
N ASP A 6 -6.21 -12.85 -5.09
CA ASP A 6 -4.95 -13.53 -4.83
C ASP A 6 -4.06 -12.76 -3.85
N ALA A 7 -4.15 -11.44 -3.83
CA ALA A 7 -3.45 -10.61 -2.87
C ALA A 7 -4.22 -9.32 -2.54
N PHE A 8 -4.01 -8.83 -1.33
CA PHE A 8 -4.45 -7.53 -0.84
C PHE A 8 -3.25 -6.74 -0.36
N CYS A 9 -2.93 -5.65 -1.07
CA CYS A 9 -1.79 -4.79 -0.78
C CYS A 9 -2.30 -3.46 -0.22
N VAL A 10 -1.84 -3.06 0.95
CA VAL A 10 -2.25 -1.77 1.53
C VAL A 10 -1.17 -1.16 2.43
N SER A 11 -1.01 0.15 2.31
CA SER A 11 -0.13 0.95 3.14
C SER A 11 -0.55 0.95 4.61
N VAL A 12 0.44 0.88 5.49
CA VAL A 12 0.23 0.81 6.93
C VAL A 12 0.57 2.15 7.58
N GLY A 13 -0.48 2.85 8.05
CA GLY A 13 -0.37 3.96 8.99
C GLY A 13 -0.69 3.44 10.40
N THR A 14 -1.94 3.47 10.81
CA THR A 14 -2.41 2.88 12.09
C THR A 14 -2.62 1.36 12.01
N GLY A 15 -2.59 0.78 10.83
CA GLY A 15 -2.87 -0.64 10.59
C GLY A 15 -4.35 -0.97 10.40
N GLY A 16 -5.26 -0.03 10.62
CA GLY A 16 -6.71 -0.28 10.62
C GLY A 16 -7.24 -0.88 9.33
N CYS A 17 -6.79 -0.39 8.18
CA CYS A 17 -7.23 -0.90 6.89
C CYS A 17 -6.74 -2.34 6.64
N LEU A 18 -5.45 -2.61 6.88
CA LEU A 18 -4.88 -3.94 6.72
C LEU A 18 -5.53 -4.95 7.66
N VAL A 19 -5.69 -4.59 8.93
CA VAL A 19 -6.30 -5.46 9.94
C VAL A 19 -7.79 -5.68 9.65
N GLY A 20 -8.56 -4.61 9.50
CA GLY A 20 -10.01 -4.70 9.32
C GLY A 20 -10.40 -5.36 8.00
N ALA A 21 -9.99 -4.79 6.88
CA ALA A 21 -10.29 -5.32 5.56
C ALA A 21 -9.57 -6.65 5.30
N GLY A 22 -8.29 -6.76 5.70
CA GLY A 22 -7.50 -7.96 5.50
C GLY A 22 -8.08 -9.18 6.19
N ARG A 23 -8.54 -9.05 7.45
CA ARG A 23 -9.22 -10.14 8.18
C ARG A 23 -10.55 -10.53 7.53
N ALA A 24 -11.36 -9.56 7.16
CA ALA A 24 -12.66 -9.82 6.51
C ALA A 24 -12.48 -10.50 5.14
N LEU A 25 -11.54 -10.01 4.33
CA LEU A 25 -11.24 -10.61 3.03
C LEU A 25 -10.68 -12.04 3.17
N ARG A 26 -9.80 -12.29 4.14
CA ARG A 26 -9.21 -13.61 4.39
C ARG A 26 -10.27 -14.67 4.76
N GLN A 27 -11.36 -14.29 5.43
CA GLN A 27 -12.47 -15.21 5.69
C GLN A 27 -13.11 -15.72 4.41
N ARG A 28 -13.19 -14.88 3.38
CA ARG A 28 -13.79 -15.24 2.08
C ARG A 28 -12.77 -15.82 1.10
N PHE A 29 -11.51 -15.42 1.21
CA PHE A 29 -10.41 -15.81 0.33
C PHE A 29 -9.24 -16.34 1.17
N PRO A 30 -9.32 -17.57 1.69
CA PRO A 30 -8.34 -18.10 2.66
C PRO A 30 -6.89 -18.13 2.14
N GLU A 31 -6.71 -18.31 0.83
CA GLU A 31 -5.38 -18.36 0.18
C GLU A 31 -4.83 -16.98 -0.23
N MET A 32 -5.61 -15.91 -0.01
CA MET A 32 -5.20 -14.55 -0.36
C MET A 32 -3.98 -14.10 0.46
N LEU A 33 -2.93 -13.60 -0.20
CA LEU A 33 -1.81 -12.94 0.45
C LEU A 33 -2.20 -11.55 0.98
N ARG A 34 -1.78 -11.23 2.18
CA ARG A 34 -1.94 -9.89 2.77
C ARG A 34 -0.59 -9.22 2.82
N ILE A 35 -0.46 -8.14 2.07
CA ILE A 35 0.80 -7.43 1.88
C ILE A 35 0.72 -6.09 2.62
N ALA A 36 1.55 -5.94 3.64
CA ALA A 36 1.76 -4.65 4.30
C ALA A 36 2.73 -3.81 3.45
N VAL A 37 2.36 -2.56 3.16
CA VAL A 37 3.22 -1.64 2.43
C VAL A 37 3.75 -0.58 3.39
N GLU A 38 5.07 -0.41 3.43
CA GLU A 38 5.75 0.59 4.26
C GLU A 38 6.70 1.45 3.44
N PRO A 39 7.12 2.65 3.94
CA PRO A 39 8.18 3.42 3.30
C PRO A 39 9.51 2.68 3.38
N ALA A 40 10.22 2.56 2.26
CA ALA A 40 11.55 1.95 2.24
C ALA A 40 12.57 2.71 3.13
N GLU A 41 12.33 4.01 3.33
CA GLU A 41 13.15 4.88 4.20
C GLU A 41 12.84 4.69 5.69
N SER A 42 11.75 4.00 6.03
CA SER A 42 11.31 3.75 7.41
C SER A 42 10.77 2.33 7.56
N PRO A 43 11.63 1.29 7.38
CA PRO A 43 11.21 -0.10 7.24
C PRO A 43 10.96 -0.79 8.59
N VAL A 44 10.12 -0.20 9.45
CA VAL A 44 9.87 -0.66 10.82
C VAL A 44 9.20 -2.05 10.84
N LEU A 45 8.28 -2.32 9.92
CA LEU A 45 7.60 -3.62 9.83
C LEU A 45 8.52 -4.73 9.33
N SER A 46 9.55 -4.37 8.58
CA SER A 46 10.62 -5.28 8.14
C SER A 46 11.73 -5.47 9.17
N GLY A 47 11.61 -4.87 10.35
CA GLY A 47 12.62 -4.97 11.44
C GLY A 47 13.75 -3.96 11.34
N GLY A 48 13.64 -2.96 10.47
CA GLY A 48 14.59 -1.85 10.36
C GLY A 48 14.27 -0.68 11.29
N GLU A 49 15.09 0.35 11.22
CA GLU A 49 14.92 1.57 12.01
C GLU A 49 13.97 2.56 11.34
N ALA A 50 13.28 3.35 12.16
CA ALA A 50 12.46 4.46 11.68
C ALA A 50 13.31 5.52 10.99
N GLY A 51 12.84 6.01 9.86
CA GLY A 51 13.51 7.04 9.06
C GLY A 51 12.53 8.08 8.53
N THR A 52 13.09 9.14 7.95
CA THR A 52 12.29 10.22 7.34
C THR A 52 11.89 9.84 5.92
N HIS A 53 10.60 10.01 5.63
CA HIS A 53 10.02 9.78 4.30
C HIS A 53 9.00 10.88 3.95
N SER A 54 8.56 10.93 2.70
CA SER A 54 7.56 11.89 2.20
C SER A 54 6.32 11.22 1.61
N ILE A 55 5.86 10.14 2.25
CA ILE A 55 4.60 9.46 1.91
C ILE A 55 3.62 9.70 3.06
N GLU A 56 2.78 10.72 2.95
CA GLU A 56 1.81 11.06 3.98
C GLU A 56 0.79 9.93 4.19
N GLY A 57 0.42 9.73 5.46
CA GLY A 57 -0.63 8.78 5.88
C GLY A 57 -0.15 7.36 6.13
N MET A 58 1.14 7.07 5.99
CA MET A 58 1.73 5.77 6.30
C MET A 58 3.09 5.92 6.98
N GLY A 59 3.64 4.83 7.53
CA GLY A 59 4.99 4.82 8.08
C GLY A 59 5.15 5.71 9.31
N ALA A 60 4.40 5.45 10.38
CA ALA A 60 4.40 6.28 11.60
C ALA A 60 5.72 6.26 12.40
N GLY A 61 6.70 5.45 12.00
CA GLY A 61 7.99 5.32 12.67
C GLY A 61 7.97 4.39 13.89
N PHE A 62 6.88 3.71 14.13
CA PHE A 62 6.74 2.68 15.17
C PHE A 62 5.81 1.57 14.70
N TRP A 63 5.87 0.43 15.39
CA TRP A 63 4.93 -0.68 15.13
C TRP A 63 3.54 -0.29 15.64
N PRO A 64 2.50 -0.25 14.76
CA PRO A 64 1.17 0.14 15.18
C PRO A 64 0.59 -0.83 16.22
N PRO A 65 0.06 -0.35 17.35
CA PRO A 65 -0.48 -1.23 18.41
C PRO A 65 -1.62 -2.15 17.95
N LEU A 66 -2.37 -1.73 16.92
CA LEU A 66 -3.47 -2.51 16.36
C LEU A 66 -2.99 -3.70 15.51
N LEU A 67 -1.77 -3.63 14.97
CA LEU A 67 -1.23 -4.58 14.00
C LEU A 67 -0.48 -5.71 14.70
N ALA A 68 -0.94 -6.94 14.53
CA ALA A 68 -0.22 -8.13 14.95
C ALA A 68 0.56 -8.75 13.78
N GLU A 69 1.63 -9.49 14.07
CA GLU A 69 2.46 -10.17 13.06
C GLU A 69 1.65 -11.11 12.14
N HIS A 70 0.60 -11.71 12.67
CA HIS A 70 -0.26 -12.61 11.89
C HIS A 70 -1.29 -11.89 11.00
N ASP A 71 -1.33 -10.55 10.99
CA ASP A 71 -2.26 -9.77 10.16
C ASP A 71 -1.78 -9.56 8.72
N PHE A 72 -0.52 -9.87 8.44
CA PHE A 72 0.05 -9.83 7.10
C PHE A 72 0.96 -11.04 6.86
N ASP A 73 1.17 -11.35 5.60
CA ASP A 73 1.98 -12.48 5.16
C ASP A 73 3.35 -12.00 4.63
N GLU A 74 3.42 -10.75 4.17
CA GLU A 74 4.63 -10.15 3.58
C GLU A 74 4.63 -8.63 3.78
N VAL A 75 5.81 -8.02 3.78
CA VAL A 75 6.02 -6.57 3.80
C VAL A 75 6.74 -6.15 2.52
N ILE A 76 6.27 -5.09 1.87
CA ILE A 76 6.93 -4.46 0.72
C ILE A 76 7.28 -3.02 1.06
N GLY A 77 8.57 -2.70 0.99
CA GLY A 77 9.08 -1.34 1.13
C GLY A 77 9.01 -0.58 -0.19
N VAL A 78 8.36 0.59 -0.18
CA VAL A 78 8.28 1.48 -1.35
C VAL A 78 8.92 2.82 -1.01
N SER A 79 9.89 3.27 -1.83
CA SER A 79 10.52 4.57 -1.61
C SER A 79 9.57 5.72 -1.90
N SER A 80 9.76 6.84 -1.19
CA SER A 80 9.00 8.08 -1.40
C SER A 80 9.03 8.54 -2.86
N VAL A 81 10.17 8.42 -3.52
CA VAL A 81 10.32 8.78 -4.94
C VAL A 81 9.43 7.93 -5.82
N ARG A 82 9.46 6.60 -5.66
CA ARG A 82 8.62 5.69 -6.46
C ARG A 82 7.14 5.90 -6.20
N ALA A 83 6.75 6.10 -4.94
CA ALA A 83 5.37 6.36 -4.57
C ALA A 83 4.81 7.64 -5.23
N ARG A 84 5.59 8.73 -5.19
CA ARG A 84 5.19 10.02 -5.80
C ARG A 84 5.12 9.93 -7.33
N LEU A 85 6.10 9.30 -7.97
CA LEU A 85 6.09 9.08 -9.43
C LEU A 85 4.87 8.24 -9.86
N MET A 86 4.57 7.17 -9.15
CA MET A 86 3.41 6.32 -9.44
C MET A 86 2.09 7.08 -9.23
N ALA A 87 1.98 7.95 -8.23
CA ALA A 87 0.79 8.77 -8.03
C ALA A 87 0.54 9.71 -9.22
N ARG A 88 1.60 10.35 -9.77
CA ARG A 88 1.50 11.18 -10.99
C ARG A 88 1.10 10.35 -12.20
N GLN A 89 1.79 9.25 -12.44
CA GLN A 89 1.50 8.36 -13.56
C GLN A 89 0.07 7.83 -13.50
N ALA A 90 -0.41 7.45 -12.33
CA ALA A 90 -1.78 6.98 -12.15
C ALA A 90 -2.82 8.06 -12.45
N ALA A 91 -2.53 9.33 -12.11
CA ALA A 91 -3.40 10.45 -12.46
C ALA A 91 -3.41 10.71 -13.96
N GLU A 92 -2.25 10.72 -14.61
CA GLU A 92 -2.08 11.03 -16.04
C GLU A 92 -2.65 9.94 -16.95
N GLU A 93 -2.34 8.67 -16.65
CA GLU A 93 -2.68 7.57 -17.56
C GLU A 93 -4.05 6.96 -17.27
N PHE A 94 -4.49 6.96 -16.00
CA PHE A 94 -5.70 6.25 -15.58
C PHE A 94 -6.77 7.15 -14.95
N GLY A 95 -6.49 8.45 -14.78
CA GLY A 95 -7.39 9.37 -14.08
C GLY A 95 -7.53 9.09 -12.58
N LEU A 96 -6.62 8.34 -11.97
CA LEU A 96 -6.59 8.04 -10.54
C LEU A 96 -5.90 9.17 -9.79
N PHE A 97 -6.63 10.25 -9.57
CA PHE A 97 -6.13 11.44 -8.89
C PHE A 97 -6.08 11.26 -7.38
N SER A 98 -4.92 10.86 -6.87
CA SER A 98 -4.70 10.40 -5.49
C SER A 98 -3.35 10.83 -4.94
N GLY A 99 -3.16 10.68 -3.62
CA GLY A 99 -1.92 11.02 -2.96
C GLY A 99 -0.82 9.95 -3.02
N PRO A 100 0.35 10.21 -2.40
CA PRO A 100 1.53 9.34 -2.49
C PRO A 100 1.31 7.95 -1.86
N SER A 101 0.48 7.81 -0.83
CA SER A 101 0.19 6.49 -0.24
C SER A 101 -0.57 5.57 -1.19
N THR A 102 -1.44 6.13 -2.04
CA THR A 102 -2.03 5.37 -3.17
C THR A 102 -0.95 4.98 -4.17
N GLY A 103 -0.02 5.89 -4.49
CA GLY A 103 1.12 5.57 -5.33
C GLY A 103 1.95 4.41 -4.80
N ALA A 104 2.24 4.40 -3.49
CA ALA A 104 2.94 3.29 -2.83
C ALA A 104 2.15 1.97 -2.94
N ASN A 105 0.84 2.01 -2.72
CA ASN A 105 -0.04 0.86 -2.89
C ASN A 105 0.00 0.30 -4.31
N LEU A 106 -0.04 1.17 -5.32
CA LEU A 106 0.01 0.76 -6.73
C LEU A 106 1.36 0.16 -7.11
N VAL A 107 2.48 0.70 -6.60
CA VAL A 107 3.81 0.11 -6.80
C VAL A 107 3.85 -1.30 -6.24
N ALA A 108 3.45 -1.50 -4.99
CA ALA A 108 3.44 -2.82 -4.36
C ALA A 108 2.49 -3.79 -5.06
N ALA A 109 1.29 -3.33 -5.43
CA ALA A 109 0.31 -4.15 -6.15
C ALA A 109 0.84 -4.59 -7.53
N ALA A 110 1.53 -3.72 -8.26
CA ALA A 110 2.14 -4.05 -9.54
C ALA A 110 3.27 -5.08 -9.41
N GLU A 111 4.13 -4.95 -8.38
CA GLU A 111 5.18 -5.93 -8.09
C GLU A 111 4.59 -7.31 -7.76
N VAL A 112 3.56 -7.36 -6.92
CA VAL A 112 2.87 -8.60 -6.57
C VAL A 112 2.19 -9.21 -7.79
N ALA A 113 1.50 -8.40 -8.61
CA ALA A 113 0.85 -8.88 -9.83
C ALA A 113 1.86 -9.47 -10.82
N ALA A 114 3.01 -8.83 -11.02
CA ALA A 114 4.09 -9.34 -11.88
C ALA A 114 4.62 -10.69 -11.37
N ARG A 115 4.78 -10.84 -10.06
CA ARG A 115 5.25 -12.07 -9.43
C ARG A 115 4.24 -13.22 -9.50
N LEU A 116 2.95 -12.92 -9.29
CA LEU A 116 1.88 -13.92 -9.33
C LEU A 116 1.52 -14.35 -10.77
N GLY A 117 1.80 -13.50 -11.76
CA GLY A 117 1.61 -13.81 -13.17
C GLY A 117 0.20 -13.50 -13.69
N ALA A 118 0.00 -13.88 -14.97
CA ALA A 118 -1.23 -13.57 -15.69
C ALA A 118 -2.47 -14.21 -15.05
N GLY A 119 -3.57 -13.45 -15.01
CA GLY A 119 -4.84 -13.90 -14.46
C GLY A 119 -4.96 -13.72 -12.94
N CYS A 120 -3.93 -13.26 -12.23
CA CYS A 120 -4.03 -12.91 -10.82
C CYS A 120 -4.90 -11.67 -10.60
N ARG A 121 -5.49 -11.57 -9.41
CA ARG A 121 -6.26 -10.42 -8.96
C ARG A 121 -5.67 -9.87 -7.68
N VAL A 122 -5.06 -8.70 -7.80
CA VAL A 122 -4.50 -7.95 -6.68
C VAL A 122 -5.45 -6.80 -6.34
N LEU A 123 -5.93 -6.80 -5.10
CA LEU A 123 -6.75 -5.73 -4.56
C LEU A 123 -5.85 -4.73 -3.84
N THR A 124 -6.13 -3.46 -4.02
CA THR A 124 -5.52 -2.39 -3.24
C THR A 124 -6.51 -1.25 -2.98
N VAL A 125 -6.07 -0.20 -2.30
CA VAL A 125 -6.94 0.91 -1.87
C VAL A 125 -6.44 2.21 -2.45
N GLN A 126 -7.34 2.96 -3.09
CA GLN A 126 -7.16 4.39 -3.31
C GLN A 126 -7.47 5.11 -1.99
N VAL A 127 -6.42 5.63 -1.34
CA VAL A 127 -6.49 6.06 0.06
C VAL A 127 -7.15 7.42 0.21
N ASP A 128 -6.73 8.40 -0.59
CA ASP A 128 -7.21 9.77 -0.52
C ASP A 128 -7.26 10.45 -1.91
N SER A 129 -7.78 11.68 -1.93
CA SER A 129 -7.85 12.49 -3.15
C SER A 129 -6.56 13.27 -3.36
N GLY A 130 -6.14 13.38 -4.62
CA GLY A 130 -5.03 14.25 -5.06
C GLY A 130 -5.24 15.74 -4.75
N LEU A 131 -6.47 16.18 -4.51
CA LEU A 131 -6.79 17.57 -4.13
C LEU A 131 -5.99 18.06 -2.92
N LYS A 132 -5.66 17.18 -2.00
CA LYS A 132 -4.86 17.45 -0.81
C LYS A 132 -3.41 17.88 -1.12
N TYR A 133 -2.93 17.57 -2.32
CA TYR A 133 -1.52 17.67 -2.71
C TYR A 133 -1.25 18.67 -3.83
N LEU A 134 -2.24 19.50 -4.17
CA LEU A 134 -2.12 20.50 -5.25
C LEU A 134 -1.03 21.55 -4.98
N SER A 135 -0.78 21.87 -3.72
CA SER A 135 0.23 22.86 -3.33
C SER A 135 1.58 22.26 -2.91
N GLY A 136 1.75 20.96 -2.98
CA GLY A 136 2.92 20.24 -2.45
C GLY A 136 3.90 19.71 -3.49
N GLY A 137 3.82 20.18 -4.74
CA GLY A 137 4.71 19.75 -5.82
C GLY A 137 4.55 18.28 -6.23
N LEU A 138 3.47 17.62 -5.84
CA LEU A 138 3.23 16.23 -6.25
C LEU A 138 2.88 16.15 -7.72
N PHE A 139 2.12 17.11 -8.25
CA PHE A 139 1.62 17.14 -9.61
C PHE A 139 2.23 18.24 -10.49
N GLU A 140 3.35 18.84 -10.05
CA GLU A 140 4.11 19.85 -10.80
C GLU A 140 5.23 19.22 -11.64
#